data_ecb84b6507383b31bf5351fd92378def
#
_entry.id   ecb84b6507383b31bf5351fd92378def
#
_cell.length_a   1.000
_cell.length_b   1.000
_cell.length_c   1.000
_cell.angle_alpha   90.00
_cell.angle_beta   90.00
_cell.angle_gamma   90.00
#
_symmetry.space_group_name_H-M   'P 1'
#
loop_
_entity.id
_entity.type
_entity.pdbx_description
1 polymer ?
#
loop_
_entity_poly.entity_id
_entity_poly.type
_entity_poly.pdbx_seq_one_letter_code
_entity_poly.pdbx_strand_id
1 'polypeptide(L)'
;FVKNFIAIPDIISLLNMSSGFLAIIFAINENLVISSSLIILAVMFDSVDGWVARKTNRKDELEFGKNIDSLSDIISFGIAPAIFIYKSINATSNLLNLSSIIVCLLIVICGVLRLTRYNVIANKTKAKDFIGFPIPGIAIIIATFYLSGLFNTYIVLILSILISLLMISDVKYPKFSNTMLLYMCFICSTLLIFQIPIKIYTINIPAIIVLFCCLYYLLINVIKH
;
A
#
# COMPACT_ATOMS: atom_id res chain seq x y z
N PHE A 1 -2.89 31.34 -7.18
CA PHE A 1 -2.05 30.78 -6.09
C PHE A 1 -2.58 29.41 -5.71
N VAL A 2 -1.71 28.42 -5.46
CA VAL A 2 -2.01 27.02 -5.09
C VAL A 2 -2.95 26.94 -3.88
N LYS A 3 -2.90 27.90 -2.97
CA LYS A 3 -3.79 28.01 -1.79
C LYS A 3 -5.29 27.84 -2.08
N ASN A 4 -5.75 28.26 -3.25
CA ASN A 4 -7.18 28.24 -3.59
C ASN A 4 -7.67 26.86 -4.05
N PHE A 5 -6.74 25.92 -4.29
CA PHE A 5 -7.04 24.57 -4.76
C PHE A 5 -6.91 23.51 -3.66
N ILE A 6 -6.16 23.81 -2.59
CA ILE A 6 -5.90 22.87 -1.51
C ILE A 6 -7.10 22.78 -0.57
N ALA A 7 -7.62 21.59 -0.38
CA ALA A 7 -8.63 21.26 0.62
C ALA A 7 -8.05 20.35 1.73
N ILE A 8 -8.81 20.12 2.79
CA ILE A 8 -8.41 19.29 3.92
C ILE A 8 -7.98 17.87 3.48
N PRO A 9 -8.72 17.17 2.57
CA PRO A 9 -8.27 15.87 2.08
C PRO A 9 -6.87 15.90 1.47
N ASP A 10 -6.53 16.97 0.70
CA ASP A 10 -5.23 17.08 0.04
C ASP A 10 -4.07 17.17 1.04
N ILE A 11 -4.30 17.81 2.19
CA ILE A 11 -3.30 17.86 3.27
C ILE A 11 -3.05 16.44 3.81
N ILE A 12 -4.10 15.62 3.92
CA ILE A 12 -3.97 14.24 4.39
C ILE A 12 -3.24 13.39 3.33
N SER A 13 -3.53 13.58 2.04
CA SER A 13 -2.79 12.91 0.96
C SER A 13 -1.31 13.34 0.93
N LEU A 14 -0.99 14.61 1.26
CA LEU A 14 0.41 15.04 1.43
C LEU A 14 1.08 14.43 2.67
N LEU A 15 0.34 14.15 3.75
CA LEU A 15 0.85 13.39 4.90
C LEU A 15 1.09 11.91 4.55
N ASN A 16 0.23 11.31 3.72
CA ASN A 16 0.45 10.00 3.12
C ASN A 16 1.80 10.01 2.36
N MET A 17 1.98 10.93 1.41
CA MET A 17 3.22 11.06 0.64
C MET A 17 4.45 11.28 1.55
N SER A 18 4.34 12.15 2.54
CA SER A 18 5.44 12.44 3.48
C SER A 18 5.85 11.20 4.27
N SER A 19 4.86 10.41 4.73
CA SER A 19 5.12 9.13 5.41
C SER A 19 5.81 8.13 4.49
N GLY A 20 5.37 8.01 3.23
CA GLY A 20 6.01 7.17 2.22
C GLY A 20 7.45 7.60 1.91
N PHE A 21 7.69 8.91 1.77
CA PHE A 21 9.02 9.45 1.55
C PHE A 21 9.95 9.18 2.75
N LEU A 22 9.48 9.40 3.97
CA LEU A 22 10.23 9.06 5.17
C LEU A 22 10.52 7.56 5.26
N ALA A 23 9.57 6.71 4.87
CA ALA A 23 9.78 5.26 4.81
C ALA A 23 10.96 4.90 3.88
N ILE A 24 11.09 5.58 2.73
CA ILE A 24 12.22 5.41 1.82
C ILE A 24 13.54 5.78 2.52
N ILE A 25 13.60 6.93 3.18
CA ILE A 25 14.80 7.37 3.90
C ILE A 25 15.21 6.35 4.97
N PHE A 26 14.25 5.88 5.77
CA PHE A 26 14.53 4.86 6.80
C PHE A 26 14.92 3.51 6.22
N ALA A 27 14.36 3.11 5.07
CA ALA A 27 14.78 1.91 4.37
C ALA A 27 16.23 2.01 3.85
N ILE A 28 16.62 3.16 3.28
CA ILE A 28 17.98 3.41 2.82
C ILE A 28 18.98 3.33 4.00
N ASN A 29 18.59 3.85 5.16
CA ASN A 29 19.38 3.80 6.40
C ASN A 29 19.27 2.45 7.14
N GLU A 30 18.75 1.41 6.48
CA GLU A 30 18.63 0.04 7.00
C GLU A 30 17.70 -0.11 8.25
N ASN A 31 16.97 0.95 8.59
CA ASN A 31 15.98 0.89 9.67
C ASN A 31 14.62 0.41 9.14
N LEU A 32 14.57 -0.88 8.79
CA LEU A 32 13.42 -1.49 8.12
C LEU A 32 12.17 -1.57 9.02
N VAL A 33 12.32 -1.63 10.34
CA VAL A 33 11.18 -1.64 11.27
C VAL A 33 10.43 -0.31 11.22
N ILE A 34 11.15 0.82 11.34
CA ILE A 34 10.54 2.15 11.24
C ILE A 34 9.98 2.37 9.84
N SER A 35 10.70 1.97 8.79
CA SER A 35 10.24 2.06 7.41
C SER A 35 8.90 1.33 7.22
N SER A 36 8.77 0.09 7.72
CA SER A 36 7.50 -0.67 7.68
C SER A 36 6.37 0.05 8.41
N SER A 37 6.63 0.61 9.60
CA SER A 37 5.64 1.36 10.37
C SER A 37 5.18 2.62 9.64
N LEU A 38 6.08 3.31 8.93
CA LEU A 38 5.76 4.50 8.12
C LEU A 38 4.97 4.14 6.86
N ILE A 39 5.24 3.00 6.22
CA ILE A 39 4.41 2.49 5.11
C ILE A 39 2.97 2.22 5.61
N ILE A 40 2.82 1.58 6.77
CA ILE A 40 1.49 1.33 7.36
C ILE A 40 0.80 2.65 7.69
N LEU A 41 1.52 3.64 8.23
CA LEU A 41 1.00 4.98 8.52
C LEU A 41 0.50 5.68 7.24
N ALA A 42 1.25 5.56 6.13
CA ALA A 42 0.83 6.08 4.83
C ALA A 42 -0.49 5.46 4.36
N VAL A 43 -0.67 4.13 4.49
CA VAL A 43 -1.94 3.44 4.18
C VAL A 43 -3.10 3.92 5.07
N MET A 44 -2.83 4.25 6.34
CA MET A 44 -3.85 4.83 7.21
C MET A 44 -4.26 6.22 6.76
N PHE A 45 -3.31 7.09 6.38
CA PHE A 45 -3.63 8.43 5.86
C PHE A 45 -4.46 8.35 4.57
N ASP A 46 -4.10 7.47 3.63
CA ASP A 46 -4.86 7.21 2.40
C ASP A 46 -6.31 6.79 2.70
N SER A 47 -6.50 5.90 3.68
CA SER A 47 -7.85 5.49 4.09
C SER A 47 -8.67 6.64 4.68
N VAL A 48 -8.02 7.56 5.40
CA VAL A 48 -8.64 8.71 6.07
C VAL A 48 -8.98 9.82 5.04
N ASP A 49 -8.09 10.14 4.10
CA ASP A 49 -8.34 11.19 3.11
C ASP A 49 -9.53 10.84 2.20
N GLY A 50 -9.63 9.58 1.75
CA GLY A 50 -10.79 9.10 1.00
C GLY A 50 -12.10 9.17 1.80
N TRP A 51 -12.06 8.93 3.12
CA TRP A 51 -13.24 9.10 3.99
C TRP A 51 -13.61 10.59 4.16
N VAL A 52 -12.63 11.46 4.41
CA VAL A 52 -12.84 12.92 4.55
C VAL A 52 -13.35 13.53 3.25
N ALA A 53 -12.77 13.15 2.11
CA ALA A 53 -13.22 13.64 0.79
C ALA A 53 -14.69 13.33 0.52
N ARG A 54 -15.15 12.12 0.85
CA ARG A 54 -16.56 11.72 0.74
C ARG A 54 -17.47 12.50 1.69
N LYS A 55 -17.01 12.77 2.91
CA LYS A 55 -17.81 13.48 3.93
C LYS A 55 -17.93 14.97 3.66
N THR A 56 -16.91 15.59 3.08
CA THR A 56 -16.88 17.04 2.80
C THR A 56 -17.60 17.41 1.49
N ASN A 57 -18.13 16.43 0.72
CA ASN A 57 -18.77 16.67 -0.59
C ASN A 57 -17.94 17.60 -1.49
N ARG A 58 -16.61 17.42 -1.50
CA ARG A 58 -15.70 18.28 -2.23
C ARG A 58 -16.06 18.32 -3.72
N LYS A 59 -16.25 19.52 -4.26
CA LYS A 59 -16.31 19.75 -5.71
C LYS A 59 -14.88 19.91 -6.22
N ASP A 60 -14.32 18.85 -6.79
CA ASP A 60 -12.98 18.85 -7.39
C ASP A 60 -13.09 19.01 -8.92
N GLU A 61 -13.57 20.21 -9.34
CA GLU A 61 -13.88 20.49 -10.75
C GLU A 61 -12.67 20.38 -11.68
N LEU A 62 -11.46 20.61 -11.15
CA LEU A 62 -10.20 20.53 -11.90
C LEU A 62 -9.41 19.24 -11.63
N GLU A 63 -10.00 18.27 -10.93
CA GLU A 63 -9.36 17.02 -10.54
C GLU A 63 -8.01 17.21 -9.78
N PHE A 64 -7.83 18.36 -9.12
CA PHE A 64 -6.59 18.71 -8.44
C PHE A 64 -6.30 17.73 -7.29
N GLY A 65 -7.31 17.44 -6.45
CA GLY A 65 -7.17 16.49 -5.36
C GLY A 65 -6.93 15.06 -5.82
N LYS A 66 -7.64 14.62 -6.87
CA LYS A 66 -7.42 13.30 -7.47
C LYS A 66 -5.99 13.13 -8.00
N ASN A 67 -5.40 14.20 -8.55
CA ASN A 67 -4.02 14.18 -9.02
C ASN A 67 -3.03 14.10 -7.85
N ILE A 68 -3.22 14.90 -6.78
CA ILE A 68 -2.39 14.83 -5.56
C ILE A 68 -2.44 13.41 -4.96
N ASP A 69 -3.65 12.85 -4.81
CA ASP A 69 -3.87 11.51 -4.29
C ASP A 69 -3.08 10.46 -5.10
N SER A 70 -3.24 10.45 -6.41
CA SER A 70 -2.53 9.50 -7.29
C SER A 70 -1.00 9.67 -7.27
N LEU A 71 -0.49 10.90 -7.17
CA LEU A 71 0.95 11.17 -7.08
C LEU A 71 1.50 10.77 -5.71
N SER A 72 0.73 10.96 -4.65
CA SER A 72 1.06 10.54 -3.29
C SER A 72 1.12 9.01 -3.21
N ASP A 73 0.12 8.33 -3.78
CA ASP A 73 0.01 6.88 -3.77
C ASP A 73 1.19 6.20 -4.47
N ILE A 74 1.67 6.73 -5.60
CA ILE A 74 2.79 6.10 -6.30
C ILE A 74 4.09 6.18 -5.48
N ILE A 75 4.28 7.26 -4.72
CA ILE A 75 5.44 7.41 -3.83
C ILE A 75 5.33 6.43 -2.66
N SER A 76 4.17 6.42 -1.98
CA SER A 76 3.97 5.68 -0.73
C SER A 76 3.76 4.18 -0.93
N PHE A 77 3.12 3.77 -2.04
CA PHE A 77 2.69 2.39 -2.25
C PHE A 77 3.32 1.74 -3.49
N GLY A 78 3.98 2.52 -4.34
CA GLY A 78 4.81 2.01 -5.44
C GLY A 78 6.29 2.03 -5.08
N ILE A 79 6.85 3.24 -4.90
CA ILE A 79 8.29 3.43 -4.73
C ILE A 79 8.78 3.00 -3.34
N ALA A 80 8.08 3.38 -2.28
CA ALA A 80 8.52 3.06 -0.92
C ALA A 80 8.59 1.54 -0.66
N PRO A 81 7.57 0.71 -0.96
CA PRO A 81 7.69 -0.74 -0.78
C PRO A 81 8.70 -1.37 -1.75
N ALA A 82 8.91 -0.84 -2.95
CA ALA A 82 9.93 -1.33 -3.88
C ALA A 82 11.34 -1.13 -3.29
N ILE A 83 11.67 0.07 -2.81
CA ILE A 83 12.96 0.35 -2.16
C ILE A 83 13.10 -0.45 -0.86
N PHE A 84 12.02 -0.59 -0.10
CA PHE A 84 11.98 -1.43 1.10
C PHE A 84 12.35 -2.89 0.81
N ILE A 85 11.75 -3.50 -0.20
CA ILE A 85 12.08 -4.87 -0.64
C ILE A 85 13.54 -4.94 -1.04
N TYR A 86 14.01 -4.04 -1.89
CA TYR A 86 15.39 -4.02 -2.34
C TYR A 86 16.39 -3.99 -1.19
N LYS A 87 16.11 -3.17 -0.16
CA LYS A 87 16.95 -3.04 1.04
C LYS A 87 16.78 -4.19 2.04
N SER A 88 15.62 -4.83 2.08
CA SER A 88 15.38 -5.97 2.98
C SER A 88 15.99 -7.29 2.49
N ILE A 89 16.40 -7.33 1.22
CA ILE A 89 17.02 -8.49 0.61
C ILE A 89 18.54 -8.38 0.74
N ASN A 90 19.14 -9.24 1.56
CA ASN A 90 20.60 -9.43 1.56
C ASN A 90 20.98 -10.28 0.36
N ALA A 91 21.23 -9.64 -0.79
CA ALA A 91 21.59 -10.34 -2.01
C ALA A 91 22.97 -11.00 -1.89
N THR A 92 22.99 -12.33 -1.78
CA THR A 92 24.22 -13.13 -1.71
C THR A 92 24.80 -13.47 -3.08
N SER A 93 24.04 -13.21 -4.16
CA SER A 93 24.45 -13.48 -5.53
C SER A 93 24.00 -12.35 -6.48
N ASN A 94 24.74 -12.18 -7.58
CA ASN A 94 24.39 -11.21 -8.62
C ASN A 94 23.00 -11.47 -9.24
N LEU A 95 22.62 -12.75 -9.35
CA LEU A 95 21.31 -13.15 -9.87
C LEU A 95 20.19 -12.70 -8.93
N LEU A 96 20.34 -12.88 -7.62
CA LEU A 96 19.34 -12.45 -6.64
C LEU A 96 19.19 -10.92 -6.62
N ASN A 97 20.31 -10.20 -6.73
CA ASN A 97 20.30 -8.75 -6.82
C ASN A 97 19.56 -8.27 -8.07
N LEU A 98 19.87 -8.84 -9.25
CA LEU A 98 19.20 -8.50 -10.50
C LEU A 98 17.70 -8.81 -10.45
N SER A 99 17.31 -9.98 -9.92
CA SER A 99 15.90 -10.35 -9.79
C SER A 99 15.15 -9.40 -8.84
N SER A 100 15.76 -8.96 -7.74
CA SER A 100 15.16 -7.99 -6.83
C SER A 100 14.91 -6.64 -7.51
N ILE A 101 15.86 -6.14 -8.31
CA ILE A 101 15.71 -4.90 -9.10
C ILE A 101 14.55 -5.03 -10.09
N ILE A 102 14.47 -6.15 -10.81
CA ILE A 102 13.39 -6.39 -11.79
C ILE A 102 12.02 -6.41 -11.11
N VAL A 103 11.92 -7.10 -9.96
CA VAL A 103 10.65 -7.16 -9.19
C VAL A 103 10.27 -5.79 -8.66
N CYS A 104 11.22 -5.02 -8.13
CA CYS A 104 10.97 -3.66 -7.66
C CYS A 104 10.46 -2.75 -8.80
N LEU A 105 11.10 -2.83 -9.97
CA LEU A 105 10.66 -2.10 -11.15
C LEU A 105 9.26 -2.51 -11.59
N LEU A 106 8.94 -3.80 -11.55
CA LEU A 106 7.62 -4.33 -11.89
C LEU A 106 6.53 -3.75 -10.97
N ILE A 107 6.78 -3.68 -9.65
CA ILE A 107 5.85 -3.07 -8.68
C ILE A 107 5.52 -1.62 -9.08
N VAL A 108 6.54 -0.82 -9.37
CA VAL A 108 6.37 0.60 -9.72
C VAL A 108 5.60 0.76 -11.03
N ILE A 109 5.98 0.01 -12.08
CA ILE A 109 5.32 0.08 -13.39
C ILE A 109 3.86 -0.35 -13.29
N CYS A 110 3.57 -1.50 -12.65
CA CYS A 110 2.20 -1.98 -12.50
C CYS A 110 1.35 -1.04 -11.62
N GLY A 111 1.95 -0.43 -10.60
CA GLY A 111 1.31 0.58 -9.77
C GLY A 111 0.89 1.81 -10.58
N VAL A 112 1.79 2.37 -11.39
CA VAL A 112 1.49 3.51 -12.28
C VAL A 112 0.39 3.16 -13.27
N LEU A 113 0.51 2.02 -13.96
CA LEU A 113 -0.49 1.57 -14.94
C LEU A 113 -1.87 1.40 -14.29
N ARG A 114 -1.92 0.81 -13.09
CA ARG A 114 -3.16 0.62 -12.34
C ARG A 114 -3.81 1.95 -11.95
N LEU A 115 -3.06 2.90 -11.41
CA LEU A 115 -3.57 4.22 -11.02
C LEU A 115 -4.06 5.01 -12.22
N THR A 116 -3.30 4.99 -13.32
CA THR A 116 -3.69 5.64 -14.58
C THR A 116 -4.99 5.03 -15.12
N ARG A 117 -5.10 3.68 -15.16
CA ARG A 117 -6.34 3.00 -15.57
C ARG A 117 -7.52 3.40 -14.70
N TYR A 118 -7.35 3.39 -13.38
CA TYR A 118 -8.40 3.79 -12.45
C TYR A 118 -8.87 5.23 -12.71
N ASN A 119 -7.96 6.17 -12.90
CA ASN A 119 -8.28 7.57 -13.14
C ASN A 119 -9.05 7.77 -14.46
N VAL A 120 -8.66 7.05 -15.54
CA VAL A 120 -9.35 7.11 -16.83
C VAL A 120 -10.75 6.50 -16.77
N ILE A 121 -10.92 5.37 -16.07
CA ILE A 121 -12.22 4.69 -15.96
C ILE A 121 -13.16 5.45 -15.03
N ALA A 122 -12.66 5.97 -13.90
CA ALA A 122 -13.47 6.72 -12.95
C ALA A 122 -14.17 7.94 -13.60
N ASN A 123 -13.54 8.54 -14.61
CA ASN A 123 -14.13 9.67 -15.36
C ASN A 123 -15.25 9.24 -16.31
N LYS A 124 -15.29 7.96 -16.73
CA LYS A 124 -16.27 7.45 -17.72
C LYS A 124 -17.43 6.69 -17.10
N THR A 125 -17.24 6.05 -15.95
CA THR A 125 -18.25 5.17 -15.34
C THR A 125 -18.28 5.36 -13.82
N LYS A 126 -19.50 5.36 -13.24
CA LYS A 126 -19.69 5.24 -11.77
C LYS A 126 -19.52 3.79 -11.34
N ALA A 127 -18.34 3.20 -11.60
CA ALA A 127 -18.06 1.83 -11.25
C ALA A 127 -18.10 1.66 -9.72
N LYS A 128 -18.83 0.64 -9.25
CA LYS A 128 -18.94 0.32 -7.81
C LYS A 128 -17.73 -0.47 -7.31
N ASP A 129 -17.03 -1.21 -8.18
CA ASP A 129 -15.95 -2.12 -7.85
C ASP A 129 -14.60 -1.62 -8.38
N PHE A 130 -13.52 -1.98 -7.69
CA PHE A 130 -12.17 -1.74 -8.17
C PHE A 130 -11.77 -2.80 -9.20
N ILE A 131 -11.22 -2.38 -10.34
CA ILE A 131 -10.64 -3.27 -11.33
C ILE A 131 -9.14 -3.39 -11.04
N GLY A 132 -8.67 -4.60 -10.76
CA GLY A 132 -7.31 -4.89 -10.32
C GLY A 132 -7.08 -4.64 -8.83
N PHE A 133 -6.05 -5.32 -8.26
CA PHE A 133 -5.72 -5.22 -6.84
C PHE A 133 -5.32 -3.78 -6.46
N PRO A 134 -5.79 -3.26 -5.31
CA PRO A 134 -5.48 -1.88 -4.90
C PRO A 134 -4.00 -1.71 -4.54
N ILE A 135 -3.39 -0.58 -4.97
CA ILE A 135 -1.96 -0.31 -4.73
C ILE A 135 -1.59 -0.19 -3.23
N PRO A 136 -2.42 0.34 -2.30
CA PRO A 136 -2.11 0.27 -0.88
C PRO A 136 -2.01 -1.16 -0.35
N GLY A 137 -2.66 -2.11 -1.03
CA GLY A 137 -2.64 -3.52 -0.64
C GLY A 137 -1.27 -4.17 -0.73
N ILE A 138 -0.46 -3.89 -1.77
CA ILE A 138 0.91 -4.42 -1.84
C ILE A 138 1.78 -3.83 -0.72
N ALA A 139 1.65 -2.54 -0.45
CA ALA A 139 2.44 -1.84 0.56
C ALA A 139 2.19 -2.42 1.97
N ILE A 140 0.91 -2.61 2.35
CA ILE A 140 0.57 -3.15 3.67
C ILE A 140 0.96 -4.64 3.79
N ILE A 141 0.81 -5.45 2.74
CA ILE A 141 1.24 -6.86 2.74
C ILE A 141 2.74 -6.96 2.98
N ILE A 142 3.55 -6.19 2.25
CA ILE A 142 5.01 -6.23 2.38
C ILE A 142 5.45 -5.76 3.77
N ALA A 143 4.92 -4.63 4.25
CA ALA A 143 5.27 -4.08 5.55
C ALA A 143 4.89 -5.02 6.70
N THR A 144 3.69 -5.60 6.67
CA THR A 144 3.24 -6.54 7.70
C THR A 144 3.92 -7.89 7.61
N PHE A 145 4.28 -8.36 6.40
CA PHE A 145 5.06 -9.58 6.24
C PHE A 145 6.46 -9.44 6.87
N TYR A 146 7.10 -8.28 6.72
CA TYR A 146 8.37 -8.01 7.40
C TYR A 146 8.21 -7.97 8.92
N LEU A 147 7.23 -7.19 9.42
CA LEU A 147 6.99 -7.04 10.86
C LEU A 147 6.46 -8.32 11.53
N SER A 148 5.92 -9.27 10.78
CA SER A 148 5.41 -10.55 11.32
C SER A 148 6.49 -11.44 11.91
N GLY A 149 7.76 -11.27 11.51
CA GLY A 149 8.86 -12.16 11.85
C GLY A 149 8.96 -13.40 10.95
N LEU A 150 8.10 -13.53 9.93
CA LEU A 150 8.08 -14.64 8.96
C LEU A 150 8.77 -14.27 7.64
N PHE A 151 9.45 -13.11 7.57
CA PHE A 151 10.01 -12.59 6.34
C PHE A 151 10.98 -13.58 5.68
N ASN A 152 10.74 -13.84 4.40
CA ASN A 152 11.59 -14.67 3.55
C ASN A 152 11.78 -14.02 2.19
N THR A 153 13.03 -13.90 1.76
CA THR A 153 13.41 -13.22 0.50
C THR A 153 12.72 -13.79 -0.73
N TYR A 154 12.66 -15.11 -0.87
CA TYR A 154 12.06 -15.75 -2.04
C TYR A 154 10.54 -15.58 -2.05
N ILE A 155 9.93 -15.72 -0.87
CA ILE A 155 8.47 -15.58 -0.72
C ILE A 155 8.06 -14.13 -1.05
N VAL A 156 8.78 -13.12 -0.56
CA VAL A 156 8.43 -11.71 -0.84
C VAL A 156 8.57 -11.38 -2.32
N LEU A 157 9.59 -11.91 -3.01
CA LEU A 157 9.77 -11.69 -4.46
C LEU A 157 8.63 -12.33 -5.26
N ILE A 158 8.29 -13.60 -4.98
CA ILE A 158 7.19 -14.30 -5.67
C ILE A 158 5.85 -13.60 -5.39
N LEU A 159 5.58 -13.25 -4.14
CA LEU A 159 4.37 -12.56 -3.74
C LEU A 159 4.25 -11.20 -4.42
N SER A 160 5.34 -10.45 -4.52
CA SER A 160 5.39 -9.15 -5.19
C SER A 160 5.10 -9.26 -6.69
N ILE A 161 5.62 -10.28 -7.38
CA ILE A 161 5.31 -10.55 -8.79
C ILE A 161 3.82 -10.83 -8.94
N LEU A 162 3.26 -11.75 -8.14
CA LEU A 162 1.85 -12.11 -8.20
C LEU A 162 0.94 -10.91 -7.98
N ILE A 163 1.21 -10.11 -6.94
CA ILE A 163 0.41 -8.92 -6.65
C ILE A 163 0.54 -7.89 -7.77
N SER A 164 1.74 -7.66 -8.31
CA SER A 164 1.95 -6.71 -9.41
C SER A 164 1.14 -7.10 -10.65
N LEU A 165 1.09 -8.39 -11.00
CA LEU A 165 0.25 -8.90 -12.09
C LEU A 165 -1.24 -8.74 -11.78
N LEU A 166 -1.67 -8.98 -10.54
CA LEU A 166 -3.05 -8.77 -10.12
C LEU A 166 -3.47 -7.29 -10.14
N MET A 167 -2.55 -6.33 -9.95
CA MET A 167 -2.85 -4.90 -10.07
C MET A 167 -3.29 -4.51 -11.49
N ILE A 168 -2.70 -5.11 -12.52
CA ILE A 168 -3.02 -4.84 -13.93
C ILE A 168 -4.07 -5.78 -14.51
N SER A 169 -4.51 -6.80 -13.75
CA SER A 169 -5.56 -7.76 -14.17
C SER A 169 -6.93 -7.11 -14.21
N ASP A 170 -7.90 -7.81 -14.83
CA ASP A 170 -9.31 -7.39 -14.87
C ASP A 170 -10.15 -7.97 -13.73
N VAL A 171 -9.50 -8.60 -12.74
CA VAL A 171 -10.17 -9.13 -11.55
C VAL A 171 -10.84 -8.00 -10.78
N LYS A 172 -12.12 -8.18 -10.46
CA LYS A 172 -12.89 -7.18 -9.73
C LYS A 172 -12.76 -7.41 -8.22
N TYR A 173 -12.36 -6.36 -7.52
CA TYR A 173 -12.25 -6.35 -6.07
C TYR A 173 -13.38 -5.50 -5.49
N PRO A 174 -14.36 -6.11 -4.79
CA PRO A 174 -15.42 -5.37 -4.12
C PRO A 174 -14.84 -4.52 -3.00
N LYS A 175 -15.49 -3.38 -2.71
CA LYS A 175 -15.13 -2.58 -1.53
C LYS A 175 -15.32 -3.41 -0.26
N PHE A 176 -14.39 -3.30 0.67
CA PHE A 176 -14.49 -3.95 1.98
C PHE A 176 -15.80 -3.57 2.66
N SER A 177 -16.69 -4.54 2.86
CA SER A 177 -18.00 -4.34 3.47
C SER A 177 -18.06 -4.73 4.95
N ASN A 178 -17.12 -5.53 5.42
CA ASN A 178 -17.10 -6.00 6.80
C ASN A 178 -16.43 -4.95 7.73
N THR A 179 -17.27 -4.13 8.36
CA THR A 179 -16.82 -3.05 9.26
C THR A 179 -16.01 -3.55 10.45
N MET A 180 -16.36 -4.72 11.03
CA MET A 180 -15.64 -5.30 12.18
C MET A 180 -14.20 -5.65 11.81
N LEU A 181 -13.99 -6.23 10.63
CA LEU A 181 -12.65 -6.60 10.14
C LEU A 181 -11.81 -5.36 9.84
N LEU A 182 -12.43 -4.30 9.30
CA LEU A 182 -11.75 -3.01 9.09
C LEU A 182 -11.30 -2.38 10.42
N TYR A 183 -12.15 -2.35 11.45
CA TYR A 183 -11.76 -1.85 12.78
C TYR A 183 -10.63 -2.67 13.41
N MET A 184 -10.68 -3.99 13.29
CA MET A 184 -9.61 -4.86 13.79
C MET A 184 -8.28 -4.57 13.07
N CYS A 185 -8.28 -4.46 11.73
CA CYS A 185 -7.09 -4.10 10.96
C CYS A 185 -6.57 -2.71 11.36
N PHE A 186 -7.45 -1.74 11.57
CA PHE A 186 -7.06 -0.38 11.99
C PHE A 186 -6.38 -0.37 13.35
N ILE A 187 -6.94 -1.08 14.35
CA ILE A 187 -6.35 -1.21 15.69
C ILE A 187 -4.99 -1.91 15.60
N CYS A 188 -4.91 -3.04 14.89
CA CYS A 188 -3.64 -3.76 14.72
C CYS A 188 -2.59 -2.89 14.01
N SER A 189 -2.96 -2.13 12.98
CA SER A 189 -2.08 -1.20 12.30
C SER A 189 -1.57 -0.10 13.23
N THR A 190 -2.43 0.45 14.09
CA THR A 190 -2.03 1.44 15.09
C THR A 190 -1.01 0.86 16.07
N LEU A 191 -1.22 -0.37 16.56
CA LEU A 191 -0.25 -1.07 17.42
C LEU A 191 1.10 -1.25 16.74
N LEU A 192 1.12 -1.56 15.44
CA LEU A 192 2.35 -1.73 14.66
C LEU A 192 3.09 -0.39 14.46
N ILE A 193 2.38 0.71 14.24
CA ILE A 193 2.97 2.05 14.08
C ILE A 193 3.68 2.46 15.37
N PHE A 194 3.04 2.27 16.52
CA PHE A 194 3.64 2.57 17.82
C PHE A 194 4.62 1.50 18.30
N GLN A 195 4.88 0.47 17.49
CA GLN A 195 5.79 -0.63 17.78
C GLN A 195 5.51 -1.31 19.12
N ILE A 196 4.23 -1.39 19.53
CA ILE A 196 3.83 -2.04 20.78
C ILE A 196 4.11 -3.56 20.65
N PRO A 197 4.97 -4.14 21.50
CA PRO A 197 5.45 -5.50 21.32
C PRO A 197 4.42 -6.53 21.82
N ILE A 198 3.46 -6.90 20.98
CA ILE A 198 2.56 -8.03 21.22
C ILE A 198 3.10 -9.22 20.45
N LYS A 199 4.13 -9.88 21.02
CA LYS A 199 4.85 -10.99 20.38
C LYS A 199 4.67 -12.29 21.14
N ILE A 200 4.50 -13.38 20.42
CA ILE A 200 4.64 -14.75 20.94
C ILE A 200 5.87 -15.35 20.26
N TYR A 201 6.95 -15.57 21.02
CA TYR A 201 8.28 -15.89 20.52
C TYR A 201 8.80 -14.79 19.55
N THR A 202 9.07 -15.15 18.30
CA THR A 202 9.52 -14.23 17.22
C THR A 202 8.36 -13.60 16.43
N ILE A 203 7.14 -14.08 16.65
CA ILE A 203 5.97 -13.78 15.84
C ILE A 203 5.22 -12.57 16.42
N ASN A 204 5.02 -11.56 15.61
CA ASN A 204 4.24 -10.36 15.95
C ASN A 204 2.77 -10.56 15.58
N ILE A 205 1.90 -10.73 16.60
CA ILE A 205 0.50 -11.09 16.41
C ILE A 205 -0.29 -10.03 15.61
N PRO A 206 -0.24 -8.70 15.94
CA PRO A 206 -0.89 -7.67 15.13
C PRO A 206 -0.48 -7.72 13.65
N ALA A 207 0.79 -7.94 13.35
CA ALA A 207 1.27 -8.00 11.97
C ALA A 207 0.70 -9.19 11.21
N ILE A 208 0.63 -10.37 11.86
CA ILE A 208 0.03 -11.57 11.27
C ILE A 208 -1.46 -11.37 10.99
N ILE A 209 -2.20 -10.78 11.92
CA ILE A 209 -3.65 -10.54 11.74
C ILE A 209 -3.88 -9.67 10.49
N VAL A 210 -3.17 -8.55 10.36
CA VAL A 210 -3.31 -7.66 9.19
C VAL A 210 -2.87 -8.38 7.92
N LEU A 211 -1.74 -9.10 7.94
CA LEU A 211 -1.25 -9.86 6.80
C LEU A 211 -2.27 -10.89 6.31
N PHE A 212 -2.84 -11.70 7.22
CA PHE A 212 -3.85 -12.70 6.84
C PHE A 212 -5.12 -12.06 6.30
N CYS A 213 -5.59 -10.96 6.88
CA CYS A 213 -6.74 -10.23 6.36
C CYS A 213 -6.51 -9.74 4.94
N CYS A 214 -5.32 -9.19 4.64
CA CYS A 214 -4.97 -8.70 3.31
C CYS A 214 -4.81 -9.85 2.30
N LEU A 215 -4.16 -10.95 2.68
CA LEU A 215 -4.03 -12.15 1.84
C LEU A 215 -5.40 -12.81 1.58
N TYR A 216 -6.27 -12.88 2.57
CA TYR A 216 -7.63 -13.37 2.40
C TYR A 216 -8.40 -12.51 1.38
N TYR A 217 -8.32 -11.17 1.50
CA TYR A 217 -8.94 -10.27 0.53
C TYR A 217 -8.38 -10.44 -0.89
N LEU A 218 -7.09 -10.68 -1.02
CA LEU A 218 -6.44 -10.93 -2.30
C LEU A 218 -6.96 -12.22 -2.93
N LEU A 219 -7.00 -13.33 -2.16
CA LEU A 219 -7.29 -14.67 -2.67
C LEU A 219 -8.77 -14.90 -2.97
N ILE A 220 -9.68 -14.43 -2.09
CA ILE A 220 -11.11 -14.72 -2.23
C ILE A 220 -11.69 -14.18 -3.53
N ASN A 221 -11.16 -13.09 -4.04
CA ASN A 221 -11.62 -12.46 -5.26
C ASN A 221 -11.00 -13.07 -6.53
N VAL A 222 -9.83 -13.71 -6.40
CA VAL A 222 -9.21 -14.50 -7.48
C VAL A 222 -9.95 -15.84 -7.67
N ILE A 223 -10.40 -16.47 -6.59
CA ILE A 223 -11.08 -17.77 -6.63
C ILE A 223 -12.54 -17.64 -7.13
N LYS A 224 -13.16 -16.46 -6.95
CA LYS A 224 -14.54 -16.22 -7.38
C LYS A 224 -14.68 -15.85 -8.85
N HIS A 225 -13.60 -15.65 -9.55
CA HIS A 225 -13.52 -15.38 -10.99
C HIS A 225 -13.08 -16.62 -11.74
#